data_fc8e30e7b3fa7fedc08037d1d7f19d05
#
_entry.id   fc8e30e7b3fa7fedc08037d1d7f19d05
#
_cell.length_a   1.000
_cell.length_b   1.000
_cell.length_c   1.000
_cell.angle_alpha   90.00
_cell.angle_beta   90.00
_cell.angle_gamma   90.00
#
_symmetry.space_group_name_H-M   'P 1'
#
loop_
_entity.id
_entity.type
_entity.pdbx_description
1 polymer ?
#
loop_
_entity_poly.entity_id
_entity_poly.type
_entity_poly.pdbx_seq_one_letter_code
_entity_poly.pdbx_strand_id
1 'polypeptide(L)'
;MTEVDGTLDVLSALKIMKEVNETSLIVKRRDEGDEFGMLLFSDIAKEVIAKDRAPERVSVYEIMAKPCLTVRPEMQIRYCARLFDNFGISHAPVVDHDKVVGIVSYYRLVLQTILPELE
;
A
#
# COMPACT_ATOMS: atom_id res chain seq x y z
N MET A 1 -3.49 -9.57 -1.45
CA MET A 1 -2.31 -8.76 -1.05
C MET A 1 -1.07 -9.31 -1.74
N THR A 2 -0.34 -8.45 -2.44
CA THR A 2 0.82 -8.85 -3.24
C THR A 2 2.05 -8.08 -2.80
N GLU A 3 3.16 -8.79 -2.65
CA GLU A 3 4.44 -8.18 -2.28
C GLU A 3 5.38 -8.17 -3.47
N VAL A 4 6.14 -7.09 -3.61
CA VAL A 4 7.16 -6.95 -4.65
C VAL A 4 8.46 -6.46 -4.06
N ASP A 5 9.55 -6.66 -4.79
CA ASP A 5 10.85 -6.12 -4.45
C ASP A 5 10.92 -4.65 -4.87
N GLY A 6 11.49 -3.80 -4.04
CA GLY A 6 11.61 -2.37 -4.33
C GLY A 6 12.54 -2.04 -5.51
N THR A 7 13.35 -2.98 -5.93
CA THR A 7 14.23 -2.78 -7.11
C THR A 7 13.51 -2.99 -8.43
N LEU A 8 12.28 -3.51 -8.38
CA LEU A 8 11.46 -3.70 -9.58
C LEU A 8 11.15 -2.34 -10.21
N ASP A 9 11.11 -2.27 -11.53
CA ASP A 9 10.69 -1.04 -12.22
C ASP A 9 9.17 -0.86 -12.12
N VAL A 10 8.73 0.39 -12.22
CA VAL A 10 7.32 0.74 -12.05
C VAL A 10 6.43 0.13 -13.12
N LEU A 11 6.94 0.02 -14.37
CA LEU A 11 6.15 -0.61 -15.44
C LEU A 11 5.84 -2.07 -15.12
N SER A 12 6.85 -2.81 -14.65
CA SER A 12 6.66 -4.21 -14.25
C SER A 12 5.71 -4.33 -13.06
N ALA A 13 5.84 -3.42 -12.08
CA ALA A 13 4.94 -3.38 -10.93
C ALA A 13 3.50 -3.11 -11.37
N LEU A 14 3.29 -2.19 -12.31
CA LEU A 14 1.97 -1.87 -12.84
C LEU A 14 1.34 -3.08 -13.54
N LYS A 15 2.14 -3.84 -14.29
CA LYS A 15 1.66 -5.08 -14.94
C LYS A 15 1.20 -6.10 -13.90
N ILE A 16 1.92 -6.23 -12.78
CA ILE A 16 1.52 -7.09 -11.67
C ILE A 16 0.20 -6.61 -11.07
N MET A 17 0.08 -5.32 -10.80
CA MET A 17 -1.15 -4.74 -10.25
C MET A 17 -2.37 -5.03 -11.13
N LYS A 18 -2.19 -4.90 -12.44
CA LYS A 18 -3.26 -5.20 -13.40
C LYS A 18 -3.61 -6.69 -13.38
N GLU A 19 -2.61 -7.57 -13.37
CA GLU A 19 -2.81 -9.01 -13.38
C GLU A 19 -3.56 -9.49 -12.13
N VAL A 20 -3.16 -9.00 -10.95
CA VAL A 20 -3.80 -9.40 -9.69
C VAL A 20 -5.03 -8.54 -9.34
N ASN A 21 -5.33 -7.54 -10.16
CA ASN A 21 -6.46 -6.63 -9.97
C ASN A 21 -6.42 -5.91 -8.61
N GLU A 22 -5.25 -5.40 -8.25
CA GLU A 22 -5.05 -4.63 -7.02
C GLU A 22 -4.55 -3.22 -7.35
N THR A 23 -4.90 -2.26 -6.49
CA THR A 23 -4.49 -0.85 -6.64
C THR A 23 -3.34 -0.47 -5.72
N SER A 24 -2.81 -1.44 -4.99
CA SER A 24 -1.70 -1.25 -4.07
C SER A 24 -0.83 -2.51 -4.03
N LEU A 25 0.46 -2.31 -3.77
CA LEU A 25 1.41 -3.40 -3.57
C LEU A 25 2.19 -3.14 -2.30
N ILE A 26 2.52 -4.20 -1.58
CA ILE A 26 3.45 -4.13 -0.46
C ILE A 26 4.86 -4.25 -1.03
N VAL A 27 5.76 -3.41 -0.55
CA VAL A 27 7.17 -3.47 -0.94
C VAL A 27 7.94 -4.13 0.21
N LYS A 28 8.64 -5.22 -0.12
CA LYS A 28 9.34 -6.04 0.86
C LYS A 28 10.44 -5.26 1.57
N ARG A 29 10.65 -5.59 2.83
CA ARG A 29 11.83 -5.15 3.56
C ARG A 29 13.06 -5.77 2.92
N ARG A 30 14.17 -5.03 2.88
CA ARG A 30 15.43 -5.54 2.36
C ARG A 30 16.10 -6.48 3.36
N ASP A 31 15.86 -6.24 4.66
CA ASP A 31 16.36 -7.05 5.76
C ASP A 31 15.50 -6.82 7.01
N GLU A 32 15.84 -7.46 8.14
CA GLU A 32 15.06 -7.35 9.37
C GLU A 32 15.08 -5.96 9.99
N GLY A 33 16.10 -5.16 9.71
CA GLY A 33 16.21 -3.79 10.22
C GLY A 33 15.51 -2.77 9.33
N ASP A 34 14.99 -3.19 8.19
CA ASP A 34 14.31 -2.32 7.24
C ASP A 34 12.80 -2.28 7.54
N GLU A 35 12.10 -1.33 6.94
CA GLU A 35 10.66 -1.15 7.10
C GLU A 35 9.92 -1.49 5.82
N PHE A 36 8.65 -1.85 5.96
CA PHE A 36 7.79 -2.10 4.81
C PHE A 36 7.50 -0.80 4.07
N GLY A 37 7.42 -0.89 2.75
CA GLY A 37 6.93 0.18 1.90
C GLY A 37 5.60 -0.20 1.26
N MET A 38 4.96 0.77 0.64
CA MET A 38 3.72 0.55 -0.10
C MET A 38 3.71 1.40 -1.35
N LEU A 39 3.30 0.79 -2.46
CA LEU A 39 3.13 1.47 -3.74
C LEU A 39 1.65 1.55 -4.06
N LEU A 40 1.15 2.76 -4.31
CA LEU A 40 -0.24 3.01 -4.70
C LEU A 40 -0.30 3.53 -6.12
N PHE A 41 -1.45 3.36 -6.78
CA PHE A 41 -1.71 4.01 -8.08
C PHE A 41 -1.48 5.51 -8.02
N SER A 42 -1.86 6.16 -6.89
CA SER A 42 -1.65 7.59 -6.72
C SER A 42 -0.16 7.98 -6.75
N ASP A 43 0.72 7.11 -6.25
CA ASP A 43 2.17 7.35 -6.32
C ASP A 43 2.65 7.34 -7.77
N ILE A 44 2.14 6.41 -8.57
CA ILE A 44 2.48 6.32 -9.99
C ILE A 44 1.98 7.56 -10.73
N ALA A 45 0.75 7.98 -10.45
CA ALA A 45 0.17 9.16 -11.09
C ALA A 45 0.98 10.42 -10.78
N LYS A 46 1.34 10.62 -9.51
CA LYS A 46 2.03 11.84 -9.06
C LYS A 46 3.51 11.85 -9.41
N GLU A 47 4.18 10.71 -9.29
CA GLU A 47 5.63 10.64 -9.39
C GLU A 47 6.14 10.21 -10.76
N VAL A 48 5.29 9.63 -11.59
CA VAL A 48 5.66 9.17 -12.93
C VAL A 48 4.91 9.96 -13.99
N ILE A 49 3.57 9.91 -13.99
CA ILE A 49 2.76 10.57 -15.03
C ILE A 49 2.89 12.09 -14.94
N ALA A 50 2.66 12.66 -13.76
CA ALA A 50 2.71 14.13 -13.58
C ALA A 50 4.10 14.71 -13.82
N LYS A 51 5.15 13.91 -13.64
CA LYS A 51 6.54 14.32 -13.84
C LYS A 51 7.11 13.90 -15.19
N ASP A 52 6.28 13.31 -16.05
CA ASP A 52 6.65 12.84 -17.39
C ASP A 52 7.90 11.95 -17.37
N ARG A 53 7.95 11.01 -16.44
CA ARG A 53 9.04 10.06 -16.31
C ARG A 53 8.69 8.75 -17.03
N ALA A 54 9.69 8.04 -17.50
CA ALA A 54 9.50 6.74 -18.14
C ALA A 54 9.31 5.66 -17.07
N PRO A 55 8.16 4.99 -16.98
CA PRO A 55 7.90 4.02 -15.91
C PRO A 55 8.86 2.85 -15.90
N GLU A 56 9.43 2.47 -17.04
CA GLU A 56 10.41 1.40 -17.13
C GLU A 56 11.78 1.78 -16.58
N ARG A 57 12.02 3.06 -16.30
CA ARG A 57 13.29 3.58 -15.78
C ARG A 57 13.21 4.05 -14.34
N VAL A 58 12.05 3.89 -13.70
CA VAL A 58 11.84 4.30 -12.32
C VAL A 58 11.67 3.04 -11.47
N SER A 59 12.46 2.92 -10.41
CA SER A 59 12.31 1.80 -9.48
C SER A 59 11.18 2.07 -8.51
N VAL A 60 10.51 1.02 -8.06
CA VAL A 60 9.41 1.11 -7.09
C VAL A 60 9.85 1.86 -5.84
N TYR A 61 11.03 1.55 -5.29
CA TYR A 61 11.48 2.20 -4.05
C TYR A 61 11.72 3.70 -4.18
N GLU A 62 11.86 4.23 -5.40
CA GLU A 62 12.04 5.66 -5.59
C GLU A 62 10.75 6.45 -5.33
N ILE A 63 9.59 5.81 -5.52
CA ILE A 63 8.30 6.52 -5.45
C ILE A 63 7.37 5.97 -4.38
N MET A 64 7.67 4.83 -3.77
CA MET A 64 6.83 4.23 -2.73
C MET A 64 6.81 5.06 -1.46
N ALA A 65 5.78 4.87 -0.65
CA ALA A 65 5.77 5.37 0.73
C ALA A 65 6.62 4.46 1.60
N LYS A 66 7.62 5.01 2.29
CA LYS A 66 8.48 4.27 3.21
C LYS A 66 9.15 5.22 4.20
N PRO A 67 9.04 4.96 5.51
CA PRO A 67 8.19 3.91 6.07
C PRO A 67 6.72 4.22 5.82
N CYS A 68 5.92 3.21 5.56
CA CYS A 68 4.48 3.39 5.52
C CYS A 68 3.91 3.16 6.91
N LEU A 69 2.82 3.84 7.22
CA LEU A 69 2.11 3.63 8.47
C LEU A 69 1.47 2.24 8.43
N THR A 70 1.65 1.47 9.50
CA THR A 70 1.08 0.14 9.61
C THR A 70 0.06 0.10 10.74
N VAL A 71 -0.88 -0.84 10.66
CA VAL A 71 -1.87 -1.05 11.71
C VAL A 71 -1.83 -2.50 12.15
N ARG A 72 -2.37 -2.77 13.33
CA ARG A 72 -2.43 -4.12 13.89
C ARG A 72 -3.80 -4.72 13.63
N PRO A 73 -3.91 -6.07 13.56
CA PRO A 73 -5.21 -6.71 13.28
C PRO A 73 -6.29 -6.37 14.30
N GLU A 74 -5.91 -6.15 15.55
CA GLU A 74 -6.85 -5.87 16.63
C GLU A 74 -7.28 -4.41 16.74
N MET A 75 -6.74 -3.52 15.89
CA MET A 75 -7.11 -2.11 15.92
C MET A 75 -8.57 -1.95 15.52
N GLN A 76 -9.32 -1.18 16.32
CA GLN A 76 -10.72 -0.91 16.02
C GLN A 76 -10.85 -0.06 14.75
N ILE A 77 -11.89 -0.36 13.96
CA ILE A 77 -12.11 0.31 12.66
C ILE A 77 -12.19 1.82 12.81
N ARG A 78 -12.91 2.32 13.84
CA ARG A 78 -13.04 3.77 14.05
C ARG A 78 -11.69 4.44 14.31
N TYR A 79 -10.80 3.80 15.03
CA TYR A 79 -9.48 4.36 15.30
C TYR A 79 -8.61 4.30 14.06
N CYS A 80 -8.75 3.26 13.26
CA CYS A 80 -8.05 3.16 11.98
C CYS A 80 -8.48 4.30 11.04
N ALA A 81 -9.79 4.57 10.95
CA ALA A 81 -10.31 5.66 10.12
C ALA A 81 -9.79 7.02 10.58
N ARG A 82 -9.75 7.26 11.91
CA ARG A 82 -9.19 8.50 12.46
C ARG A 82 -7.72 8.65 12.17
N LEU A 83 -6.96 7.54 12.24
CA LEU A 83 -5.54 7.51 11.95
C LEU A 83 -5.30 7.89 10.49
N PHE A 84 -6.08 7.31 9.58
CA PHE A 84 -5.99 7.63 8.15
C PHE A 84 -6.24 9.12 7.90
N ASP A 85 -7.28 9.67 8.54
CA ASP A 85 -7.63 11.09 8.41
C ASP A 85 -6.51 11.98 8.95
N ASN A 86 -5.98 11.65 10.13
CA ASN A 86 -4.92 12.43 10.76
C ASN A 86 -3.63 12.47 9.94
N PHE A 87 -3.30 11.38 9.27
CA PHE A 87 -2.05 11.26 8.52
C PHE A 87 -2.23 11.44 7.00
N GLY A 88 -3.46 11.68 6.55
CA GLY A 88 -3.73 11.93 5.13
C GLY A 88 -3.45 10.72 4.26
N ILE A 89 -3.65 9.51 4.77
CA ILE A 89 -3.41 8.27 4.02
C ILE A 89 -4.73 7.59 3.70
N SER A 90 -4.72 6.70 2.70
CA SER A 90 -5.91 5.98 2.26
C SER A 90 -5.79 4.47 2.41
N HIS A 91 -4.59 3.97 2.67
CA HIS A 91 -4.28 2.55 2.78
C HIS A 91 -3.22 2.36 3.85
N ALA A 92 -3.23 1.19 4.50
CA ALA A 92 -2.16 0.81 5.41
C ALA A 92 -2.01 -0.72 5.42
N PRO A 93 -0.78 -1.24 5.49
CA PRO A 93 -0.57 -2.66 5.72
C PRO A 93 -1.03 -3.03 7.13
N VAL A 94 -1.66 -4.19 7.24
CA VAL A 94 -1.96 -4.80 8.54
C VAL A 94 -0.81 -5.73 8.87
N VAL A 95 -0.15 -5.48 10.00
CA VAL A 95 1.03 -6.24 10.42
C VAL A 95 0.73 -7.01 11.70
N ASP A 96 1.03 -8.29 11.70
CA ASP A 96 0.89 -9.17 12.84
C ASP A 96 2.17 -10.00 12.97
N HIS A 97 2.76 -9.97 14.17
CA HIS A 97 4.02 -10.68 14.43
C HIS A 97 5.08 -10.40 13.36
N ASP A 98 5.25 -9.11 13.05
CA ASP A 98 6.26 -8.62 12.11
C ASP A 98 6.05 -9.08 10.66
N LYS A 99 4.84 -9.53 10.32
CA LYS A 99 4.47 -9.95 8.97
C LYS A 99 3.25 -9.20 8.49
N VAL A 100 3.24 -8.83 7.21
CA VAL A 100 2.07 -8.21 6.60
C VAL A 100 1.04 -9.31 6.32
N VAL A 101 -0.14 -9.17 6.94
CA VAL A 101 -1.23 -10.13 6.79
C VAL A 101 -2.36 -9.62 5.91
N GLY A 102 -2.34 -8.36 5.53
CA GLY A 102 -3.34 -7.78 4.65
C GLY A 102 -3.12 -6.29 4.45
N ILE A 103 -4.03 -5.67 3.71
CA ILE A 103 -4.06 -4.22 3.50
C ILE A 103 -5.46 -3.74 3.86
N VAL A 104 -5.53 -2.65 4.62
CA VAL A 104 -6.78 -1.97 4.91
C VAL A 104 -6.84 -0.67 4.11
N SER A 105 -8.03 -0.34 3.60
CA SER A 105 -8.29 0.89 2.83
C SER A 105 -9.59 1.52 3.31
N TYR A 106 -9.83 2.77 2.94
CA TYR A 106 -11.12 3.42 3.23
C TYR A 106 -12.30 2.59 2.70
N TYR A 107 -12.15 2.02 1.53
CA TYR A 107 -13.20 1.19 0.93
C TYR A 107 -13.61 0.07 1.90
N ARG A 108 -12.64 -0.67 2.42
CA ARG A 108 -12.90 -1.77 3.34
C ARG A 108 -13.44 -1.27 4.69
N LEU A 109 -12.89 -0.18 5.21
CA LEU A 109 -13.35 0.39 6.48
C LEU A 109 -14.82 0.78 6.40
N VAL A 110 -15.22 1.43 5.31
CA VAL A 110 -16.60 1.87 5.12
C VAL A 110 -17.54 0.67 4.98
N LEU A 111 -17.19 -0.31 4.15
CA LEU A 111 -18.04 -1.47 3.96
C LEU A 111 -18.20 -2.30 5.24
N GLN A 112 -17.10 -2.51 5.95
CA GLN A 112 -17.15 -3.31 7.19
C GLN A 112 -17.94 -2.63 8.31
N THR A 113 -18.01 -1.30 8.30
CA THR A 113 -18.72 -0.56 9.34
C THR A 113 -20.19 -0.35 8.99
N ILE A 114 -20.48 -0.02 7.74
CA ILE A 114 -21.83 0.40 7.32
C ILE A 114 -22.61 -0.76 6.73
N LEU A 115 -21.93 -1.65 5.98
CA LEU A 115 -22.57 -2.80 5.34
C LEU A 115 -21.82 -4.09 5.69
N PRO A 116 -21.73 -4.45 6.99
CA PRO A 116 -20.92 -5.59 7.41
C PRO A 116 -21.42 -6.93 6.84
N GLU A 117 -22.70 -7.04 6.51
CA GLU A 117 -23.27 -8.26 5.94
C GLU A 117 -22.80 -8.53 4.50
N LEU A 118 -22.14 -7.58 3.86
CA LEU A 118 -21.63 -7.73 2.50
C LEU A 118 -20.15 -8.15 2.45
N GLU A 119 -19.53 -8.27 3.61
CA GLU A 119 -18.12 -8.65 3.72
C GLU A 119 -17.87 -10.15 3.93
#